data_cc2391c1daddef39e04bac1915e00423
#
_entry.id   cc2391c1daddef39e04bac1915e00423
#
_cell.length_a   1.000
_cell.length_b   1.000
_cell.length_c   1.000
_cell.angle_alpha   90.00
_cell.angle_beta   90.00
_cell.angle_gamma   90.00
#
_symmetry.space_group_name_H-M   'P 1'
#
loop_
_entity.id
_entity.type
_entity.pdbx_description
1 polymer ?
#
loop_
_entity_poly.entity_id
_entity_poly.type
_entity_poly.pdbx_seq_one_letter_code
_entity_poly.pdbx_strand_id
1 'polypeptide(L)'
;MQIRVGIITISDRASKGLYDDLGGPALKKAAEDYGWNVLVESLVPDEKQNIQRAIHEQINKGCGLILTTGGTGVALRDVTPEAVREIALRELPGFGEIMRIESMKITKNAILSRNLAVVVEKSLVICLPGKPSGAVECLGFVAGAIPHCMEVLQEVPTSC
;
A
#
# COMPACT_ATOMS: atom_id res chain seq x y z
N MET A 1 1.22 20.28 -3.80
CA MET A 1 2.25 19.23 -4.04
C MET A 1 1.63 18.09 -4.83
N GLN A 2 2.32 17.64 -5.86
CA GLN A 2 1.89 16.48 -6.65
C GLN A 2 2.32 15.19 -5.96
N ILE A 3 1.37 14.35 -5.56
CA ILE A 3 1.67 13.04 -4.97
C ILE A 3 2.04 12.07 -6.10
N ARG A 4 3.26 11.55 -6.05
CA ARG A 4 3.80 10.58 -7.00
C ARG A 4 3.68 9.19 -6.40
N VAL A 5 2.96 8.30 -7.08
CA VAL A 5 2.53 7.00 -6.58
C VAL A 5 3.24 5.87 -7.32
N GLY A 6 3.67 4.89 -6.57
CA GLY A 6 4.02 3.57 -7.07
C GLY A 6 3.00 2.53 -6.59
N ILE A 7 2.71 1.55 -7.42
CA ILE A 7 1.79 0.46 -7.09
C ILE A 7 2.52 -0.87 -7.20
N ILE A 8 2.37 -1.72 -6.20
CA ILE A 8 2.94 -3.06 -6.17
C ILE A 8 1.82 -4.08 -5.91
N THR A 9 1.56 -4.93 -6.90
CA THR A 9 0.72 -6.11 -6.70
C THR A 9 1.58 -7.27 -6.22
N ILE A 10 1.20 -7.85 -5.10
CA ILE A 10 1.91 -8.95 -4.45
C ILE A 10 1.03 -10.19 -4.57
N SER A 11 1.41 -11.13 -5.43
CA SER A 11 0.64 -12.33 -5.71
C SER A 11 1.49 -13.39 -6.39
N ASP A 12 1.65 -14.55 -5.76
CA ASP A 12 2.30 -15.71 -6.37
C ASP A 12 1.60 -16.13 -7.66
N ARG A 13 0.28 -16.17 -7.66
CA ARG A 13 -0.52 -16.63 -8.78
C ARG A 13 -0.45 -15.67 -9.96
N ALA A 14 -0.61 -14.39 -9.72
CA ALA A 14 -0.52 -13.37 -10.77
C ALA A 14 0.89 -13.25 -11.31
N SER A 15 1.92 -13.32 -10.48
CA SER A 15 3.33 -13.25 -10.90
C SER A 15 3.75 -14.43 -11.79
N LYS A 16 3.09 -15.58 -11.65
CA LYS A 16 3.29 -16.77 -12.50
C LYS A 16 2.38 -16.79 -13.74
N GLY A 17 1.57 -15.76 -13.96
CA GLY A 17 0.62 -15.72 -15.08
C GLY A 17 -0.60 -16.65 -14.92
N LEU A 18 -0.84 -17.20 -13.72
CA LEU A 18 -1.96 -18.11 -13.44
C LEU A 18 -3.26 -17.37 -13.13
N TYR A 19 -3.18 -16.08 -12.89
CA TYR A 19 -4.30 -15.22 -12.51
C TYR A 19 -4.04 -13.80 -12.99
N ASP A 20 -5.09 -13.10 -13.44
CA ASP A 20 -4.95 -11.70 -13.87
C ASP A 20 -4.80 -10.78 -12.66
N ASP A 21 -3.88 -9.82 -12.75
CA ASP A 21 -3.77 -8.74 -11.78
C ASP A 21 -4.94 -7.77 -11.97
N LEU A 22 -5.89 -7.78 -11.04
CA LEU A 22 -7.02 -6.86 -11.00
C LEU A 22 -6.83 -5.78 -9.93
N GLY A 23 -6.01 -6.03 -8.93
CA GLY A 23 -5.76 -5.12 -7.81
C GLY A 23 -4.95 -3.90 -8.22
N GLY A 24 -3.88 -4.11 -8.96
CA GLY A 24 -3.02 -3.02 -9.47
C GLY A 24 -3.80 -2.01 -10.30
N PRO A 25 -4.49 -2.42 -11.36
CA PRO A 25 -5.33 -1.52 -12.16
C PRO A 25 -6.42 -0.80 -11.36
N ALA A 26 -7.06 -1.47 -10.41
CA ALA A 26 -8.08 -0.86 -9.56
C ALA A 26 -7.49 0.25 -8.66
N LEU A 27 -6.32 0.02 -8.06
CA LEU A 27 -5.61 1.03 -7.27
C LEU A 27 -5.11 2.18 -8.13
N LYS A 28 -4.62 1.90 -9.34
CA LYS A 28 -4.22 2.94 -10.28
C LYS A 28 -5.36 3.90 -10.58
N LYS A 29 -6.52 3.34 -10.96
CA LYS A 29 -7.70 4.15 -11.21
C LYS A 29 -8.09 4.98 -9.98
N ALA A 30 -8.10 4.38 -8.80
CA ALA A 30 -8.44 5.09 -7.57
C ALA A 30 -7.45 6.23 -7.27
N ALA A 31 -6.15 6.00 -7.43
CA ALA A 31 -5.11 7.02 -7.24
C ALA A 31 -5.28 8.18 -8.23
N GLU A 32 -5.53 7.88 -9.50
CA GLU A 32 -5.79 8.89 -10.55
C GLU A 32 -7.07 9.68 -10.26
N ASP A 33 -8.12 9.05 -9.75
CA ASP A 33 -9.38 9.71 -9.34
C ASP A 33 -9.14 10.72 -8.19
N TYR A 34 -8.12 10.50 -7.32
CA TYR A 34 -7.65 11.48 -6.33
C TYR A 34 -6.75 12.58 -6.91
N GLY A 35 -6.45 12.53 -8.20
CA GLY A 35 -5.53 13.48 -8.86
C GLY A 35 -4.05 13.18 -8.60
N TRP A 36 -3.73 11.98 -8.13
CA TRP A 36 -2.34 11.56 -7.91
C TRP A 36 -1.72 11.01 -9.19
N ASN A 37 -0.40 11.16 -9.31
CA ASN A 37 0.34 10.73 -10.49
C ASN A 37 0.98 9.35 -10.28
N VAL A 38 0.46 8.33 -10.93
CA VAL A 38 1.02 6.97 -10.88
C VAL A 38 2.21 6.86 -11.83
N LEU A 39 3.42 6.71 -11.26
CA LEU A 39 4.67 6.65 -12.02
C LEU A 39 5.05 5.24 -12.44
N VAL A 40 4.74 4.24 -11.62
CA VAL A 40 5.22 2.88 -11.83
C VAL A 40 4.28 1.86 -11.19
N GLU A 41 4.14 0.74 -11.89
CA GLU A 41 3.41 -0.44 -11.42
C GLU A 41 4.36 -1.63 -11.45
N SER A 42 4.29 -2.49 -10.44
CA SER A 42 5.09 -3.73 -10.34
C SER A 42 4.21 -4.88 -9.90
N LEU A 43 4.56 -6.07 -10.33
CA LEU A 43 3.92 -7.33 -9.94
C LEU A 43 5.00 -8.27 -9.45
N VAL A 44 4.90 -8.70 -8.20
CA VAL A 44 5.91 -9.54 -7.54
C VAL A 44 5.28 -10.73 -6.81
N PRO A 45 6.01 -11.83 -6.62
CA PRO A 45 5.54 -12.96 -5.82
C PRO A 45 5.51 -12.60 -4.31
N ASP A 46 4.84 -13.43 -3.52
CA ASP A 46 4.77 -13.33 -2.06
C ASP A 46 6.09 -13.76 -1.40
N GLU A 47 7.16 -13.04 -1.71
CA GLU A 47 8.51 -13.22 -1.19
C GLU A 47 9.02 -11.91 -0.59
N LYS A 48 9.49 -11.94 0.65
CA LYS A 48 9.92 -10.71 1.35
C LYS A 48 10.96 -9.91 0.58
N GLN A 49 11.97 -10.56 0.03
CA GLN A 49 13.03 -9.88 -0.72
C GLN A 49 12.52 -9.21 -2.00
N ASN A 50 11.59 -9.86 -2.72
CA ASN A 50 10.99 -9.28 -3.93
C ASN A 50 10.13 -8.04 -3.59
N ILE A 51 9.37 -8.12 -2.49
CA ILE A 51 8.55 -7.01 -2.01
C ILE A 51 9.45 -5.82 -1.63
N GLN A 52 10.46 -6.06 -0.81
CA GLN A 52 11.39 -5.03 -0.35
C GLN A 52 12.15 -4.38 -1.51
N ARG A 53 12.62 -5.18 -2.46
CA ARG A 53 13.30 -4.67 -3.66
C ARG A 53 12.38 -3.78 -4.48
N ALA A 54 11.15 -4.20 -4.74
CA ALA A 54 10.17 -3.40 -5.49
C ALA A 54 9.88 -2.05 -4.80
N ILE A 55 9.77 -2.04 -3.47
CA ILE A 55 9.59 -0.80 -2.72
C ILE A 55 10.78 0.14 -2.93
N HIS A 56 12.01 -0.32 -2.74
CA HIS A 56 13.20 0.52 -2.93
C HIS A 56 13.36 1.00 -4.38
N GLU A 57 13.06 0.14 -5.37
CA GLU A 57 13.09 0.54 -6.78
C GLU A 57 12.08 1.66 -7.07
N GLN A 58 10.88 1.60 -6.51
CA GLN A 58 9.87 2.64 -6.69
C GLN A 58 10.23 3.93 -5.95
N ILE A 59 10.81 3.85 -4.76
CA ILE A 59 11.36 5.01 -4.04
C ILE A 59 12.44 5.69 -4.90
N ASN A 60 13.36 4.92 -5.46
CA ASN A 60 14.44 5.44 -6.33
C ASN A 60 13.91 6.09 -7.62
N LYS A 61 12.73 5.68 -8.09
CA LYS A 61 12.03 6.34 -9.21
C LYS A 61 11.27 7.60 -8.80
N GLY A 62 11.32 7.96 -7.52
CA GLY A 62 10.74 9.18 -7.00
C GLY A 62 9.30 9.05 -6.50
N CYS A 63 8.82 7.83 -6.26
CA CYS A 63 7.52 7.62 -5.63
C CYS A 63 7.58 7.97 -4.15
N GLY A 64 6.81 8.97 -3.73
CA GLY A 64 6.67 9.34 -2.32
C GLY A 64 5.58 8.56 -1.62
N LEU A 65 4.62 8.03 -2.36
CA LEU A 65 3.56 7.14 -1.89
C LEU A 65 3.66 5.80 -2.61
N ILE A 66 3.72 4.71 -1.86
CA ILE A 66 3.70 3.36 -2.41
C ILE A 66 2.48 2.63 -1.86
N LEU A 67 1.66 2.14 -2.77
CA LEU A 67 0.47 1.34 -2.46
C LEU A 67 0.76 -0.12 -2.82
N THR A 68 0.72 -1.01 -1.83
CA THR A 68 0.78 -2.44 -2.11
C THR A 68 -0.59 -3.08 -1.98
N THR A 69 -0.88 -4.10 -2.78
CA THR A 69 -2.09 -4.90 -2.68
C THR A 69 -1.73 -6.38 -2.67
N GLY A 70 -2.22 -7.11 -1.67
CA GLY A 70 -1.97 -8.53 -1.48
C GLY A 70 -1.02 -8.86 -0.33
N GLY A 71 -1.00 -10.11 0.07
CA GLY A 71 -0.10 -10.66 1.09
C GLY A 71 -0.34 -10.17 2.51
N THR A 72 -1.53 -9.67 2.84
CA THR A 72 -1.86 -9.10 4.16
C THR A 72 -2.79 -9.97 5.01
N GLY A 73 -3.09 -11.19 4.58
CA GLY A 73 -3.92 -12.13 5.31
C GLY A 73 -3.13 -13.00 6.30
N VAL A 74 -3.70 -14.15 6.63
CA VAL A 74 -3.16 -15.07 7.66
C VAL A 74 -2.54 -16.35 7.08
N ALA A 75 -2.48 -16.47 5.75
CA ALA A 75 -1.83 -17.61 5.10
C ALA A 75 -0.31 -17.56 5.31
N LEU A 76 0.33 -18.73 5.26
CA LEU A 76 1.79 -18.81 5.44
C LEU A 76 2.57 -18.00 4.41
N ARG A 77 2.03 -17.84 3.21
CA ARG A 77 2.65 -17.05 2.14
C ARG A 77 2.32 -15.55 2.23
N ASP A 78 1.43 -15.12 3.13
CA ASP A 78 1.12 -13.72 3.36
C ASP A 78 2.22 -13.09 4.22
N VAL A 79 3.22 -12.48 3.59
CA VAL A 79 4.42 -11.94 4.26
C VAL A 79 4.61 -10.44 4.04
N THR A 80 3.64 -9.75 3.46
CA THR A 80 3.75 -8.32 3.19
C THR A 80 4.00 -7.49 4.46
N PRO A 81 3.26 -7.68 5.58
CA PRO A 81 3.52 -6.93 6.80
C PRO A 81 4.94 -7.15 7.34
N GLU A 82 5.42 -8.39 7.33
CA GLU A 82 6.77 -8.73 7.78
C GLU A 82 7.83 -8.08 6.88
N ALA A 83 7.62 -8.13 5.55
CA ALA A 83 8.54 -7.54 4.58
C ALA A 83 8.72 -6.02 4.79
N VAL A 84 7.61 -5.29 4.96
CA VAL A 84 7.68 -3.83 5.10
C VAL A 84 8.18 -3.41 6.48
N ARG A 85 7.85 -4.15 7.55
CA ARG A 85 8.35 -3.85 8.90
C ARG A 85 9.87 -3.98 8.99
N GLU A 86 10.48 -4.93 8.29
CA GLU A 86 11.94 -5.12 8.30
C GLU A 86 12.69 -3.90 7.73
N ILE A 87 12.10 -3.14 6.82
CA ILE A 87 12.73 -1.97 6.18
C ILE A 87 12.16 -0.63 6.66
N ALA A 88 11.18 -0.66 7.55
CA ALA A 88 10.51 0.54 8.04
C ALA A 88 11.37 1.32 9.03
N LEU A 89 11.40 2.65 8.88
CA LEU A 89 11.91 3.57 9.90
C LEU A 89 10.92 3.69 11.06
N ARG A 90 9.62 3.69 10.75
CA ARG A 90 8.54 3.75 11.73
C ARG A 90 7.23 3.23 11.14
N GLU A 91 6.36 2.75 12.01
CA GLU A 91 5.00 2.35 11.67
C GLU A 91 4.02 3.47 12.01
N LEU A 92 2.98 3.62 11.21
CA LEU A 92 1.87 4.54 11.44
C LEU A 92 0.61 3.72 11.75
N PRO A 93 0.40 3.31 13.01
CA PRO A 93 -0.62 2.31 13.35
C PRO A 93 -2.05 2.77 13.08
N GLY A 94 -2.33 4.08 13.13
CA GLY A 94 -3.66 4.63 12.85
C GLY A 94 -4.21 4.27 11.48
N PHE A 95 -3.37 4.12 10.47
CA PHE A 95 -3.80 3.67 9.13
C PHE A 95 -4.42 2.27 9.18
N GLY A 96 -3.71 1.31 9.74
CA GLY A 96 -4.21 -0.07 9.87
C GLY A 96 -5.43 -0.16 10.77
N GLU A 97 -5.47 0.59 11.84
CA GLU A 97 -6.59 0.65 12.78
C GLU A 97 -7.87 1.09 12.08
N ILE A 98 -7.86 2.24 11.38
CA ILE A 98 -9.06 2.74 10.71
C ILE A 98 -9.47 1.86 9.53
N MET A 99 -8.52 1.33 8.76
CA MET A 99 -8.84 0.41 7.68
C MET A 99 -9.59 -0.83 8.20
N ARG A 100 -9.16 -1.42 9.33
CA ARG A 100 -9.85 -2.56 9.94
C ARG A 100 -11.22 -2.20 10.52
N ILE A 101 -11.31 -1.11 11.26
CA ILE A 101 -12.56 -0.65 11.89
C ILE A 101 -13.63 -0.40 10.82
N GLU A 102 -13.29 0.36 9.79
CA GLU A 102 -14.25 0.67 8.72
C GLU A 102 -14.59 -0.56 7.87
N SER A 103 -13.62 -1.42 7.58
CA SER A 103 -13.86 -2.65 6.84
C SER A 103 -14.72 -3.65 7.62
N MET A 104 -14.68 -3.67 8.95
CA MET A 104 -15.54 -4.50 9.78
C MET A 104 -17.04 -4.19 9.60
N LYS A 105 -17.38 -2.99 9.19
CA LYS A 105 -18.76 -2.60 8.85
C LYS A 105 -19.26 -3.27 7.57
N ILE A 106 -18.33 -3.70 6.71
CA ILE A 106 -18.63 -4.35 5.42
C ILE A 106 -18.54 -5.87 5.54
N THR A 107 -17.50 -6.38 6.20
CA THR A 107 -17.27 -7.82 6.37
C THR A 107 -16.62 -8.14 7.71
N LYS A 108 -17.12 -9.17 8.39
CA LYS A 108 -16.55 -9.66 9.66
C LYS A 108 -15.11 -10.18 9.49
N ASN A 109 -14.76 -10.66 8.31
CA ASN A 109 -13.42 -11.19 8.05
C ASN A 109 -12.33 -10.11 8.04
N ALA A 110 -12.69 -8.84 8.03
CA ALA A 110 -11.74 -7.73 8.15
C ALA A 110 -10.90 -7.78 9.45
N ILE A 111 -11.41 -8.45 10.49
CA ILE A 111 -10.65 -8.65 11.73
C ILE A 111 -9.37 -9.46 11.51
N LEU A 112 -9.28 -10.24 10.44
CA LEU A 112 -8.11 -11.05 10.09
C LEU A 112 -7.10 -10.27 9.24
N SER A 113 -7.44 -9.06 8.80
CA SER A 113 -6.57 -8.23 7.97
C SER A 113 -5.38 -7.71 8.78
N ARG A 114 -4.18 -7.82 8.21
CA ARG A 114 -2.96 -7.28 8.79
C ARG A 114 -2.45 -6.06 8.02
N ASN A 115 -3.38 -5.30 7.43
CA ASN A 115 -3.09 -4.03 6.75
C ASN A 115 -2.38 -3.07 7.69
N LEU A 116 -1.40 -2.34 7.15
CA LEU A 116 -0.63 -1.35 7.90
C LEU A 116 -0.08 -0.27 6.98
N ALA A 117 0.46 0.78 7.58
CA ALA A 117 1.28 1.75 6.87
C ALA A 117 2.58 1.99 7.62
N VAL A 118 3.66 2.14 6.86
CA VAL A 118 5.00 2.40 7.38
C VAL A 118 5.67 3.53 6.61
N VAL A 119 6.69 4.11 7.21
CA VAL A 119 7.61 5.04 6.55
C VAL A 119 8.88 4.29 6.20
N VAL A 120 9.23 4.30 4.91
CA VAL A 120 10.51 3.79 4.42
C VAL A 120 11.25 4.97 3.77
N GLU A 121 12.42 5.31 4.30
CA GLU A 121 13.14 6.53 3.93
C GLU A 121 12.25 7.78 4.10
N LYS A 122 11.91 8.50 3.02
CA LYS A 122 10.98 9.64 3.02
C LYS A 122 9.66 9.32 2.30
N SER A 123 9.32 8.04 2.19
CA SER A 123 8.13 7.57 1.49
C SER A 123 7.14 6.89 2.43
N LEU A 124 5.85 7.10 2.18
CA LEU A 124 4.76 6.41 2.84
C LEU A 124 4.44 5.13 2.07
N VAL A 125 4.45 4.00 2.74
CA VAL A 125 4.07 2.70 2.18
C VAL A 125 2.79 2.24 2.87
N ILE A 126 1.72 2.01 2.11
CA ILE A 126 0.42 1.54 2.62
C ILE A 126 0.15 0.15 2.06
N CYS A 127 -0.02 -0.82 2.95
CA CYS A 127 -0.30 -2.21 2.59
C CYS A 127 -1.81 -2.47 2.65
N LEU A 128 -2.39 -2.76 1.49
CA LEU A 128 -3.81 -2.90 1.26
C LEU A 128 -4.19 -4.38 1.00
N PRO A 129 -5.45 -4.77 1.24
CA PRO A 129 -5.88 -6.15 0.99
C PRO A 129 -5.77 -6.53 -0.49
N GLY A 130 -5.68 -7.85 -0.74
CA GLY A 130 -5.53 -8.38 -2.09
C GLY A 130 -6.80 -8.32 -2.94
N LYS A 131 -7.99 -8.31 -2.33
CA LYS A 131 -9.24 -8.17 -3.07
C LYS A 131 -9.34 -6.76 -3.65
N PRO A 132 -9.53 -6.59 -4.98
CA PRO A 132 -9.53 -5.27 -5.61
C PRO A 132 -10.49 -4.26 -4.98
N SER A 133 -11.74 -4.65 -4.73
CA SER A 133 -12.72 -3.78 -4.07
C SER A 133 -12.30 -3.40 -2.65
N GLY A 134 -11.76 -4.35 -1.90
CA GLY A 134 -11.27 -4.10 -0.53
C GLY A 134 -10.06 -3.17 -0.52
N ALA A 135 -9.16 -3.29 -1.48
CA ALA A 135 -8.01 -2.39 -1.62
C ALA A 135 -8.44 -0.94 -1.87
N VAL A 136 -9.38 -0.73 -2.78
CA VAL A 136 -9.93 0.60 -3.10
C VAL A 136 -10.71 1.18 -1.91
N GLU A 137 -11.54 0.38 -1.25
CA GLU A 137 -12.28 0.79 -0.05
C GLU A 137 -11.32 1.23 1.07
N CYS A 138 -10.30 0.41 1.37
CA CYS A 138 -9.31 0.71 2.40
C CYS A 138 -8.51 1.98 2.08
N LEU A 139 -8.11 2.16 0.83
CA LEU A 139 -7.48 3.41 0.40
C LEU A 139 -8.39 4.61 0.66
N GLY A 140 -9.67 4.48 0.34
CA GLY A 140 -10.68 5.52 0.58
C GLY A 140 -10.79 5.95 2.04
N PHE A 141 -10.67 5.01 2.97
CA PHE A 141 -10.75 5.32 4.41
C PHE A 141 -9.58 6.17 4.92
N VAL A 142 -8.43 6.11 4.25
CA VAL A 142 -7.20 6.80 4.70
C VAL A 142 -6.74 7.92 3.77
N ALA A 143 -7.34 8.04 2.59
CA ALA A 143 -6.91 8.97 1.54
C ALA A 143 -6.81 10.42 2.03
N GLY A 144 -7.73 10.86 2.91
CA GLY A 144 -7.74 12.22 3.43
C GLY A 144 -6.52 12.60 4.29
N ALA A 145 -5.85 11.62 4.90
CA ALA A 145 -4.65 11.87 5.71
C ALA A 145 -3.35 11.86 4.89
N ILE A 146 -3.37 11.30 3.69
CA ILE A 146 -2.18 11.09 2.88
C ILE A 146 -1.49 12.40 2.48
N PRO A 147 -2.20 13.43 1.98
CA PRO A 147 -1.53 14.68 1.57
C PRO A 147 -0.73 15.32 2.69
N HIS A 148 -1.33 15.44 3.88
CA HIS A 148 -0.63 16.00 5.04
C HIS A 148 0.57 15.14 5.48
N CYS A 149 0.43 13.82 5.49
CA CYS A 149 1.54 12.91 5.77
C CYS A 149 2.71 13.13 4.81
N MET A 150 2.40 13.30 3.52
CA MET A 150 3.42 13.54 2.48
C MET A 150 4.13 14.88 2.68
N GLU A 151 3.39 15.94 3.05
CA GLU A 151 3.98 17.25 3.37
C GLU A 151 4.97 17.14 4.54
N VAL A 152 4.58 16.45 5.61
CA VAL A 152 5.44 16.24 6.78
C VAL A 152 6.69 15.44 6.42
N LEU A 153 6.54 14.35 5.65
CA LEU A 153 7.68 13.52 5.24
C LEU A 153 8.67 14.24 4.32
N GLN A 154 8.20 15.17 3.53
CA GLN A 154 9.03 15.98 2.63
C GLN A 154 9.51 17.29 3.26
N GLU A 155 9.25 17.49 4.55
CA GLU A 155 9.65 18.69 5.31
C GLU A 155 9.10 19.99 4.69
N VAL A 156 7.94 19.91 4.03
CA VAL A 156 7.22 21.08 3.52
C VAL A 156 6.63 21.83 4.72
N PRO A 157 6.80 23.17 4.84
CA PRO A 157 6.19 23.93 5.93
C PRO A 157 4.67 23.70 5.96
N THR A 158 4.17 23.23 7.09
CA THR A 158 2.75 23.01 7.33
C THR A 158 2.25 23.97 8.42
N SER A 159 0.96 24.25 8.41
CA SER A 159 0.32 25.13 9.41
C SER A 159 -0.16 24.38 10.66
N CYS A 160 0.43 23.23 10.97
CA CYS A 160 0.10 22.47 12.18
C CYS A 160 0.67 23.15 13.41
#